data_ab6182b1d733a2202d7f9aae520119e6
#
_entry.id   ab6182b1d733a2202d7f9aae520119e6
#
_cell.length_a   1.000
_cell.length_b   1.000
_cell.length_c   1.000
_cell.angle_alpha   90.00
_cell.angle_beta   90.00
_cell.angle_gamma   90.00
#
_symmetry.space_group_name_H-M   'P 1'
#
loop_
_entity.id
_entity.type
_entity.pdbx_description
1 polymer ?
#
loop_
_entity_poly.entity_id
_entity_poly.type
_entity_poly.pdbx_seq_one_letter_code
_entity_poly.pdbx_strand_id
1 'polypeptide(L)'
;MTDLYRLDATARDVAVRFGAQAGADPWQGGVVVPGGYAPVIVRGRDQMRRLVPRQWGVPPPPRVAAASGPPVLHVRNLESPFWIGTLRHPEMRCLVPATAFRKWGRARDLATGRRMPQWLGLAGVPPDPAGQPLFALAGIWRDSEVPSFALLSCAPNRLIGVGVGAAAMPVILHAEDHETWLAASWKEACPLVAPFPSQHMARLPGIPSEPSG
;
A
#
# COMPACT_ATOMS: atom_id res chain seq x y z
N MET A 1 -5.49 7.70 -8.35
CA MET A 1 -5.13 6.78 -7.24
C MET A 1 -3.79 6.17 -7.56
N THR A 2 -3.13 5.50 -6.61
CA THR A 2 -1.96 4.65 -6.87
C THR A 2 -2.44 3.48 -7.72
N ASP A 3 -1.74 3.19 -8.78
CA ASP A 3 -2.10 2.14 -9.73
C ASP A 3 -1.04 1.04 -9.81
N LEU A 4 0.16 1.32 -9.33
CA LEU A 4 1.25 0.39 -9.11
C LEU A 4 2.02 0.77 -7.84
N TYR A 5 2.63 -0.21 -7.20
CA TYR A 5 3.69 0.02 -6.21
C TYR A 5 4.82 -1.00 -6.39
N ARG A 6 5.96 -0.72 -5.81
CA ARG A 6 7.12 -1.62 -5.82
C ARG A 6 7.40 -2.11 -4.42
N LEU A 7 7.88 -3.33 -4.37
CA LEU A 7 8.48 -3.93 -3.20
C LEU A 7 9.77 -4.62 -3.66
N ASP A 8 10.87 -3.87 -3.68
CA ASP A 8 12.16 -4.32 -4.19
C ASP A 8 13.00 -5.02 -3.10
N ALA A 9 12.36 -5.77 -2.24
CA ALA A 9 12.98 -6.56 -1.18
C ALA A 9 12.39 -7.96 -1.17
N THR A 10 13.16 -8.96 -0.74
CA THR A 10 12.66 -10.32 -0.62
C THR A 10 11.71 -10.46 0.56
N ALA A 11 10.89 -11.54 0.59
CA ALA A 11 10.04 -11.84 1.73
C ALA A 11 10.83 -11.95 3.04
N ARG A 12 12.05 -12.46 2.99
CA ARG A 12 12.96 -12.55 4.14
C ARG A 12 13.37 -11.18 4.65
N ASP A 13 13.78 -10.26 3.77
CA ASP A 13 14.20 -8.91 4.15
C ASP A 13 13.05 -8.12 4.74
N VAL A 14 11.86 -8.24 4.12
CA VAL A 14 10.62 -7.66 4.66
C VAL A 14 10.31 -8.21 6.05
N ALA A 15 10.37 -9.52 6.23
CA ALA A 15 10.10 -10.14 7.52
C ALA A 15 11.06 -9.64 8.62
N VAL A 16 12.35 -9.56 8.31
CA VAL A 16 13.36 -9.01 9.24
C VAL A 16 13.05 -7.56 9.57
N ARG A 17 12.80 -6.73 8.56
CA ARG A 17 12.54 -5.28 8.74
C ARG A 17 11.31 -4.99 9.60
N PHE A 18 10.27 -5.80 9.48
CA PHE A 18 9.00 -5.59 10.19
C PHE A 18 8.80 -6.49 11.42
N GLY A 19 9.80 -7.27 11.80
CA GLY A 19 9.69 -8.21 12.92
C GLY A 19 8.59 -9.25 12.70
N ALA A 20 8.47 -9.77 11.48
CA ALA A 20 7.45 -10.74 11.09
C ALA A 20 8.06 -12.11 10.78
N GLN A 21 7.24 -13.16 10.85
CA GLN A 21 7.60 -14.48 10.36
C GLN A 21 7.34 -14.55 8.84
N ALA A 22 8.36 -14.83 8.05
CA ALA A 22 8.25 -14.89 6.58
C ALA A 22 7.45 -16.11 6.08
N GLY A 23 7.43 -17.19 6.85
CA GLY A 23 6.86 -18.45 6.36
C GLY A 23 7.57 -18.93 5.09
N ALA A 24 6.80 -19.47 4.16
CA ALA A 24 7.23 -19.94 2.84
C ALA A 24 6.83 -18.95 1.71
N ASP A 25 6.72 -17.65 2.00
CA ASP A 25 6.35 -16.65 1.00
C ASP A 25 7.42 -16.59 -0.10
N PRO A 26 7.07 -16.80 -1.38
CA PRO A 26 8.03 -16.89 -2.48
C PRO A 26 8.47 -15.52 -3.03
N TRP A 27 8.03 -14.40 -2.46
CA TRP A 27 8.29 -13.07 -2.99
C TRP A 27 9.78 -12.74 -3.06
N GLN A 28 10.25 -12.36 -4.25
CA GLN A 28 11.66 -12.03 -4.53
C GLN A 28 11.89 -10.56 -4.86
N GLY A 29 10.85 -9.75 -4.79
CA GLY A 29 10.90 -8.34 -5.17
C GLY A 29 10.23 -8.05 -6.52
N GLY A 30 9.86 -6.80 -6.73
CA GLY A 30 9.33 -6.34 -8.01
C GLY A 30 8.15 -5.39 -7.94
N VAL A 31 7.46 -5.26 -9.07
CA VAL A 31 6.28 -4.41 -9.21
C VAL A 31 5.02 -5.19 -8.85
N VAL A 32 4.19 -4.59 -8.01
CA VAL A 32 2.86 -5.09 -7.68
C VAL A 32 1.82 -4.36 -8.53
N VAL A 33 1.09 -5.13 -9.30
CA VAL A 33 0.00 -4.67 -10.18
C VAL A 33 -1.37 -4.99 -9.56
N PRO A 34 -2.43 -4.27 -9.92
CA PRO A 34 -3.79 -4.65 -9.57
C PRO A 34 -4.11 -6.10 -9.95
N GLY A 35 -4.66 -6.87 -9.02
CA GLY A 35 -4.90 -8.30 -9.17
C GLY A 35 -3.68 -9.19 -8.96
N GLY A 36 -2.48 -8.62 -8.83
CA GLY A 36 -1.27 -9.37 -8.49
C GLY A 36 -1.18 -9.71 -7.00
N TYR A 37 -0.47 -10.79 -6.68
CA TYR A 37 -0.16 -11.16 -5.30
C TYR A 37 1.07 -10.41 -4.80
N ALA A 38 1.01 -10.03 -3.52
CA ALA A 38 2.15 -9.48 -2.78
C ALA A 38 2.07 -9.88 -1.30
N PRO A 39 3.21 -9.93 -0.58
CA PRO A 39 3.20 -10.16 0.84
C PRO A 39 2.60 -8.95 1.58
N VAL A 40 1.71 -9.24 2.52
CA VAL A 40 1.23 -8.27 3.51
C VAL A 40 1.53 -8.79 4.90
N ILE A 41 1.64 -7.90 5.88
CA ILE A 41 1.92 -8.26 7.27
C ILE A 41 0.63 -8.16 8.05
N VAL A 42 0.21 -9.27 8.61
CA VAL A 42 -0.95 -9.39 9.49
C VAL A 42 -0.51 -9.76 10.90
N ARG A 43 -1.35 -9.45 11.89
CA ARG A 43 -1.17 -9.90 13.26
C ARG A 43 -2.01 -11.16 13.49
N GLY A 44 -1.36 -12.24 13.87
CA GLY A 44 -2.03 -13.50 14.23
C GLY A 44 -2.73 -13.41 15.59
N ARG A 45 -3.57 -14.40 15.89
CA ARG A 45 -4.25 -14.50 17.20
C ARG A 45 -3.27 -14.65 18.36
N ASP A 46 -2.10 -15.21 18.13
CA ASP A 46 -0.96 -15.31 19.05
C ASP A 46 -0.14 -14.02 19.17
N GLN A 47 -0.64 -12.93 18.60
CA GLN A 47 -0.03 -11.61 18.57
C GLN A 47 1.25 -11.51 17.74
N MET A 48 1.70 -12.57 17.10
CA MET A 48 2.87 -12.56 16.22
C MET A 48 2.53 -11.96 14.85
N ARG A 49 3.45 -11.19 14.32
CA ARG A 49 3.35 -10.68 12.95
C ARG A 49 3.72 -11.79 11.96
N ARG A 50 2.93 -11.94 10.91
CA ARG A 50 3.17 -12.92 9.84
C ARG A 50 3.09 -12.26 8.49
N LEU A 51 4.01 -12.64 7.63
CA LEU A 51 3.94 -12.34 6.21
C LEU A 51 3.02 -13.36 5.55
N VAL A 52 2.02 -12.87 4.83
CA VAL A 52 1.06 -13.71 4.11
C VAL A 52 0.82 -13.16 2.71
N PRO A 53 0.80 -14.00 1.66
CA PRO A 53 0.48 -13.56 0.31
C PRO A 53 -1.01 -13.21 0.19
N ARG A 54 -1.31 -12.05 -0.40
CA ARG A 54 -2.69 -11.60 -0.66
C ARG A 54 -2.76 -10.92 -2.02
N GLN A 55 -3.88 -11.04 -2.70
CA GLN A 55 -4.12 -10.38 -3.97
C GLN A 55 -4.48 -8.90 -3.74
N TRP A 56 -3.86 -7.99 -4.49
CA TRP A 56 -4.22 -6.59 -4.42
C TRP A 56 -5.50 -6.31 -5.20
N GLY A 57 -6.56 -6.06 -4.45
CA GLY A 57 -7.90 -5.81 -4.98
C GLY A 57 -8.95 -6.72 -4.35
N VAL A 58 -9.80 -6.13 -3.54
CA VAL A 58 -10.90 -6.84 -2.88
C VAL A 58 -12.07 -6.97 -3.84
N PRO A 59 -12.67 -8.15 -4.00
CA PRO A 59 -13.87 -8.31 -4.80
C PRO A 59 -14.97 -7.31 -4.39
N PRO A 60 -15.67 -6.67 -5.35
CA PRO A 60 -16.75 -5.74 -5.04
C PRO A 60 -17.92 -6.45 -4.35
N PRO A 61 -18.80 -5.70 -3.63
CA PRO A 61 -19.96 -6.31 -2.99
C PRO A 61 -20.88 -6.99 -4.02
N PRO A 62 -21.49 -8.15 -3.69
CA PRO A 62 -22.34 -8.90 -4.61
C PRO A 62 -23.52 -8.11 -5.21
N ARG A 63 -24.04 -7.11 -4.51
CA ARG A 63 -25.14 -6.23 -4.98
C ARG A 63 -24.74 -5.25 -6.09
N VAL A 64 -23.44 -5.03 -6.25
CA VAL A 64 -22.85 -4.22 -7.34
C VAL A 64 -22.38 -5.15 -8.47
N ALA A 65 -22.24 -6.42 -8.18
CA ALA A 65 -21.71 -7.47 -9.06
C ALA A 65 -22.71 -8.12 -10.00
N ALA A 66 -23.90 -7.54 -10.21
CA ALA A 66 -24.68 -7.89 -11.41
C ALA A 66 -23.91 -7.58 -12.71
N ALA A 67 -22.82 -6.84 -12.61
CA ALA A 67 -21.73 -6.77 -13.56
C ALA A 67 -20.44 -7.05 -12.79
N SER A 68 -19.61 -7.95 -13.27
CA SER A 68 -18.23 -8.21 -12.83
C SER A 68 -17.43 -6.90 -12.79
N GLY A 69 -17.61 -6.12 -11.72
CA GLY A 69 -16.93 -4.87 -11.52
C GLY A 69 -15.44 -5.09 -11.22
N PRO A 70 -14.56 -4.14 -11.55
CA PRO A 70 -13.15 -4.25 -11.23
C PRO A 70 -12.97 -4.35 -9.69
N PRO A 71 -11.93 -5.08 -9.24
CA PRO A 71 -11.64 -5.20 -7.82
C PRO A 71 -11.36 -3.84 -7.19
N VAL A 72 -11.75 -3.69 -5.93
CA VAL A 72 -11.57 -2.45 -5.18
C VAL A 72 -10.16 -2.40 -4.61
N LEU A 73 -9.32 -1.55 -5.17
CA LEU A 73 -7.89 -1.42 -4.81
C LEU A 73 -7.67 -0.52 -3.60
N HIS A 74 -8.61 0.43 -3.35
CA HIS A 74 -8.40 1.48 -2.36
C HIS A 74 -9.64 1.73 -1.49
N VAL A 75 -9.37 1.92 -0.22
CA VAL A 75 -10.35 2.44 0.76
C VAL A 75 -10.21 3.96 0.81
N ARG A 76 -11.21 4.70 0.35
CA ARG A 76 -11.24 6.18 0.39
C ARG A 76 -12.26 6.73 1.36
N ASN A 77 -13.42 6.09 1.40
CA ASN A 77 -14.50 6.46 2.32
C ASN A 77 -14.47 5.49 3.51
N LEU A 78 -14.00 5.99 4.66
CA LEU A 78 -13.89 5.21 5.89
C LEU A 78 -15.25 4.89 6.50
N GLU A 79 -16.28 5.67 6.16
CA GLU A 79 -17.66 5.48 6.63
C GLU A 79 -18.48 4.56 5.70
N SER A 80 -17.87 4.07 4.62
CA SER A 80 -18.57 3.18 3.69
C SER A 80 -19.03 1.91 4.39
N PRO A 81 -20.31 1.51 4.26
CA PRO A 81 -20.82 0.24 4.80
C PRO A 81 -20.03 -0.97 4.35
N PHE A 82 -19.39 -0.88 3.19
CA PHE A 82 -18.50 -1.94 2.67
C PHE A 82 -17.22 -2.10 3.49
N TRP A 83 -16.69 -1.02 4.08
CA TRP A 83 -15.40 -1.01 4.75
C TRP A 83 -15.45 -0.87 6.27
N ILE A 84 -16.45 -0.16 6.80
CA ILE A 84 -16.46 0.23 8.21
C ILE A 84 -16.41 -0.96 9.17
N GLY A 85 -17.06 -2.07 8.83
CA GLY A 85 -16.96 -3.31 9.59
C GLY A 85 -15.51 -3.84 9.62
N THR A 86 -14.87 -3.92 8.45
CA THR A 86 -13.47 -4.40 8.32
C THR A 86 -12.48 -3.47 9.03
N LEU A 87 -12.66 -2.14 8.93
CA LEU A 87 -11.76 -1.16 9.54
C LEU A 87 -11.78 -1.21 11.08
N ARG A 88 -12.94 -1.50 11.67
CA ARG A 88 -13.12 -1.58 13.14
C ARG A 88 -12.45 -2.80 13.76
N HIS A 89 -12.19 -3.84 12.97
CA HIS A 89 -11.56 -5.08 13.42
C HIS A 89 -10.04 -5.01 13.22
N PRO A 90 -9.23 -4.90 14.31
CA PRO A 90 -7.76 -4.83 14.18
C PRO A 90 -7.19 -6.02 13.42
N GLU A 91 -7.76 -7.21 13.59
CA GLU A 91 -7.35 -8.44 12.90
C GLU A 91 -7.53 -8.39 11.37
N MET A 92 -8.33 -7.45 10.86
CA MET A 92 -8.52 -7.25 9.41
C MET A 92 -7.63 -6.14 8.85
N ARG A 93 -6.82 -5.51 9.69
CA ARG A 93 -5.83 -4.52 9.25
C ARG A 93 -4.49 -5.19 8.96
N CYS A 94 -3.77 -4.64 8.01
CA CYS A 94 -2.45 -5.15 7.64
C CYS A 94 -1.49 -4.00 7.33
N LEU A 95 -0.20 -4.28 7.40
CA LEU A 95 0.82 -3.44 6.79
C LEU A 95 1.09 -3.98 5.39
N VAL A 96 1.17 -3.09 4.41
CA VAL A 96 1.56 -3.44 3.05
C VAL A 96 2.96 -2.90 2.80
N PRO A 97 3.99 -3.75 2.79
CA PRO A 97 5.36 -3.33 2.56
C PRO A 97 5.51 -2.74 1.15
N ALA A 98 6.26 -1.66 1.05
CA ALA A 98 6.56 -1.02 -0.22
C ALA A 98 7.93 -0.35 -0.17
N THR A 99 8.56 -0.19 -1.33
CA THR A 99 9.76 0.63 -1.55
C THR A 99 9.46 1.88 -2.36
N ALA A 100 8.41 1.85 -3.18
CA ALA A 100 7.93 2.98 -3.97
C ALA A 100 6.47 2.80 -4.37
N PHE A 101 5.79 3.89 -4.70
CA PHE A 101 4.46 3.84 -5.32
C PHE A 101 4.36 4.84 -6.46
N ARG A 102 3.54 4.52 -7.47
CA ARG A 102 3.39 5.31 -8.68
C ARG A 102 2.20 6.25 -8.61
N LYS A 103 2.40 7.47 -9.12
CA LYS A 103 1.35 8.46 -9.38
C LYS A 103 1.49 9.04 -10.77
N TRP A 104 0.37 9.31 -11.42
CA TRP A 104 0.35 10.03 -12.69
C TRP A 104 0.49 11.53 -12.44
N GLY A 105 1.57 12.11 -12.96
CA GLY A 105 1.86 13.54 -12.86
C GLY A 105 0.95 14.39 -13.77
N ARG A 106 1.02 15.71 -13.58
CA ARG A 106 0.38 16.69 -14.50
C ARG A 106 1.15 16.83 -15.79
N ALA A 107 2.48 16.70 -15.72
CA ALA A 107 3.33 16.76 -16.91
C ALA A 107 2.93 15.69 -17.92
N ARG A 108 2.99 16.07 -19.18
CA ARG A 108 2.73 15.19 -20.31
C ARG A 108 4.02 15.00 -21.08
N ASP A 109 4.20 13.80 -21.57
CA ASP A 109 5.24 13.50 -22.55
C ASP A 109 4.97 14.28 -23.85
N LEU A 110 5.97 14.98 -24.36
CA LEU A 110 5.82 15.87 -25.51
C LEU A 110 5.55 15.13 -26.82
N ALA A 111 6.03 13.89 -26.94
CA ALA A 111 5.86 13.07 -28.13
C ALA A 111 4.51 12.35 -28.15
N THR A 112 4.06 11.84 -27.00
CA THR A 112 2.85 10.99 -26.91
C THR A 112 1.63 11.70 -26.36
N GLY A 113 1.79 12.88 -25.74
CA GLY A 113 0.72 13.61 -25.06
C GLY A 113 0.22 12.92 -23.77
N ARG A 114 0.75 11.76 -23.44
CA ARG A 114 0.35 10.99 -22.25
C ARG A 114 0.91 11.59 -20.97
N ARG A 115 0.17 11.45 -19.86
CA ARG A 115 0.68 11.84 -18.55
C ARG A 115 1.92 11.03 -18.20
N MET A 116 2.94 11.69 -17.62
CA MET A 116 4.15 11.01 -17.19
C MET A 116 3.94 10.40 -15.80
N PRO A 117 4.26 9.11 -15.63
CA PRO A 117 4.25 8.48 -14.32
C PRO A 117 5.39 9.02 -13.45
N GLN A 118 5.16 9.09 -12.15
CA GLN A 118 6.17 9.49 -11.18
C GLN A 118 6.18 8.48 -10.04
N TRP A 119 7.36 7.95 -9.76
CA TRP A 119 7.60 7.09 -8.62
C TRP A 119 7.97 7.96 -7.41
N LEU A 120 7.41 7.58 -6.27
CA LEU A 120 7.57 8.29 -4.99
C LEU A 120 7.94 7.27 -3.92
N GLY A 121 8.80 7.68 -2.99
CA GLY A 121 9.24 6.87 -1.86
C GLY A 121 9.64 7.75 -0.70
N LEU A 122 10.30 7.16 0.31
CA LEU A 122 10.84 7.91 1.43
C LEU A 122 12.13 8.62 1.07
N ALA A 123 12.36 9.76 1.72
CA ALA A 123 13.58 10.55 1.66
C ALA A 123 14.33 10.51 2.99
N GLY A 124 15.66 10.60 2.94
CA GLY A 124 16.49 10.74 4.15
C GLY A 124 16.57 9.51 5.04
N VAL A 125 16.03 8.39 4.61
CA VAL A 125 16.16 7.09 5.29
C VAL A 125 17.28 6.33 4.59
N PRO A 126 18.22 5.71 5.34
CA PRO A 126 19.24 4.85 4.73
C PRO A 126 18.56 3.78 3.89
N PRO A 127 19.11 3.46 2.71
CA PRO A 127 18.60 2.37 1.90
C PRO A 127 18.74 1.05 2.67
N ASP A 128 17.74 0.20 2.57
CA ASP A 128 17.85 -1.21 2.97
C ASP A 128 18.83 -1.92 2.03
N PRO A 129 19.30 -3.14 2.35
CA PRO A 129 20.18 -3.90 1.47
C PRO A 129 19.68 -4.04 0.03
N ALA A 130 18.37 -3.91 -0.20
CA ALA A 130 17.73 -3.88 -1.50
C ALA A 130 17.80 -2.51 -2.23
N GLY A 131 18.43 -1.48 -1.65
CA GLY A 131 18.72 -0.20 -2.29
C GLY A 131 17.67 0.91 -2.10
N GLN A 132 16.42 0.61 -1.77
CA GLN A 132 15.38 1.61 -1.47
C GLN A 132 14.82 1.38 -0.07
N PRO A 133 14.50 2.46 0.70
CA PRO A 133 13.94 2.29 2.04
C PRO A 133 12.62 1.55 2.01
N LEU A 134 12.50 0.50 2.83
CA LEU A 134 11.24 -0.18 3.09
C LEU A 134 10.35 0.64 4.02
N PHE A 135 9.09 0.80 3.65
CA PHE A 135 8.06 1.44 4.46
C PHE A 135 6.74 0.66 4.39
N ALA A 136 5.80 0.98 5.27
CA ALA A 136 4.49 0.37 5.29
C ALA A 136 3.41 1.31 4.77
N LEU A 137 2.59 0.81 3.86
CA LEU A 137 1.29 1.40 3.56
C LEU A 137 0.23 0.78 4.47
N ALA A 138 -0.73 1.58 4.92
CA ALA A 138 -1.88 1.06 5.65
C ALA A 138 -2.79 0.28 4.71
N GLY A 139 -3.10 -0.94 5.09
CA GLY A 139 -3.98 -1.83 4.35
C GLY A 139 -5.05 -2.45 5.22
N ILE A 140 -6.07 -2.96 4.57
CA ILE A 140 -7.02 -3.92 5.13
C ILE A 140 -7.05 -5.15 4.25
N TRP A 141 -7.34 -6.28 4.84
CA TRP A 141 -7.41 -7.54 4.11
C TRP A 141 -8.71 -8.30 4.40
N ARG A 142 -9.08 -9.19 3.51
CA ARG A 142 -10.20 -10.10 3.64
C ARG A 142 -9.80 -11.48 3.20
N ASP A 143 -10.33 -12.47 3.90
CA ASP A 143 -10.18 -13.88 3.58
C ASP A 143 -11.54 -14.39 3.06
N SER A 144 -11.94 -13.85 1.91
CA SER A 144 -13.13 -14.24 1.17
C SER A 144 -12.78 -15.32 0.12
N GLU A 145 -13.59 -15.46 -0.92
CA GLU A 145 -13.28 -16.38 -2.05
C GLU A 145 -11.87 -16.17 -2.62
N VAL A 146 -11.40 -14.92 -2.62
CA VAL A 146 -10.03 -14.58 -2.96
C VAL A 146 -9.39 -13.88 -1.76
N PRO A 147 -8.36 -14.46 -1.13
CA PRO A 147 -7.58 -13.80 -0.10
C PRO A 147 -6.96 -12.50 -0.66
N SER A 148 -7.46 -11.36 -0.22
CA SER A 148 -7.20 -10.09 -0.87
C SER A 148 -6.97 -8.94 0.09
N PHE A 149 -6.39 -7.84 -0.39
CA PHE A 149 -6.19 -6.62 0.37
C PHE A 149 -6.50 -5.36 -0.45
N ALA A 150 -6.76 -4.26 0.25
CA ALA A 150 -6.90 -2.94 -0.31
C ALA A 150 -6.07 -1.92 0.48
N LEU A 151 -5.53 -0.92 -0.20
CA LEU A 151 -4.77 0.17 0.41
C LEU A 151 -5.69 1.27 0.93
N LEU A 152 -5.39 1.85 2.08
CA LEU A 152 -6.04 3.07 2.51
C LEU A 152 -5.50 4.27 1.75
N SER A 153 -6.37 5.23 1.49
CA SER A 153 -6.02 6.49 0.83
C SER A 153 -6.51 7.68 1.65
N CYS A 154 -5.69 8.71 1.70
CA CYS A 154 -5.98 9.97 2.36
C CYS A 154 -5.83 11.16 1.41
N ALA A 155 -6.05 12.38 1.92
CA ALA A 155 -5.76 13.60 1.21
C ALA A 155 -4.27 13.66 0.80
N PRO A 156 -3.92 14.30 -0.31
CA PRO A 156 -2.53 14.41 -0.74
C PRO A 156 -1.77 15.41 0.13
N ASN A 157 -0.51 15.12 0.43
CA ASN A 157 0.40 16.12 0.98
C ASN A 157 0.86 17.11 -0.10
N ARG A 158 1.68 18.11 0.27
CA ARG A 158 2.16 19.16 -0.66
C ARG A 158 2.92 18.57 -1.87
N LEU A 159 3.79 17.57 -1.66
CA LEU A 159 4.55 16.95 -2.74
C LEU A 159 3.61 16.29 -3.77
N ILE A 160 2.61 15.58 -3.31
CA ILE A 160 1.68 14.82 -4.16
C ILE A 160 0.59 15.71 -4.73
N GLY A 161 0.00 16.59 -3.93
CA GLY A 161 -1.09 17.47 -4.37
C GLY A 161 -0.60 18.55 -5.33
N VAL A 162 0.39 19.33 -4.93
CA VAL A 162 0.93 20.44 -5.73
C VAL A 162 1.99 19.92 -6.70
N GLY A 163 2.97 19.17 -6.19
CA GLY A 163 4.14 18.76 -6.96
C GLY A 163 3.83 17.73 -8.06
N VAL A 164 2.97 16.75 -7.78
CA VAL A 164 2.56 15.72 -8.76
C VAL A 164 1.20 16.05 -9.38
N GLY A 165 0.32 16.69 -8.61
CA GLY A 165 -1.02 17.06 -9.04
C GLY A 165 -2.03 15.92 -8.91
N ALA A 166 -1.80 14.99 -8.00
CA ALA A 166 -2.73 13.91 -7.70
C ALA A 166 -3.68 14.28 -6.55
N ALA A 167 -4.93 13.82 -6.62
CA ALA A 167 -6.00 14.17 -5.67
C ALA A 167 -6.00 13.33 -4.39
N ALA A 168 -5.16 12.31 -4.29
CA ALA A 168 -5.06 11.43 -3.11
C ALA A 168 -3.71 10.73 -3.08
N MET A 169 -3.31 10.28 -1.90
CA MET A 169 -2.12 9.45 -1.68
C MET A 169 -2.45 8.19 -0.88
N PRO A 170 -1.66 7.11 -0.99
CA PRO A 170 -1.77 6.01 -0.05
C PRO A 170 -1.37 6.51 1.36
N VAL A 171 -1.98 5.93 2.38
CA VAL A 171 -1.59 6.18 3.76
C VAL A 171 -0.27 5.47 4.02
N ILE A 172 0.78 6.23 4.34
CA ILE A 172 2.07 5.71 4.77
C ILE A 172 2.11 5.79 6.29
N LEU A 173 2.50 4.71 6.95
CA LEU A 173 2.62 4.65 8.40
C LEU A 173 4.06 4.89 8.83
N HIS A 174 4.25 5.66 9.91
CA HIS A 174 5.53 5.70 10.60
C HIS A 174 5.81 4.36 11.31
N ALA A 175 7.07 4.04 11.53
CA ALA A 175 7.44 2.74 12.11
C ALA A 175 6.87 2.55 13.53
N GLU A 176 6.81 3.62 14.31
CA GLU A 176 6.21 3.67 15.64
C GLU A 176 4.70 3.43 15.66
N ASP A 177 4.01 3.69 14.54
CA ASP A 177 2.56 3.55 14.41
C ASP A 177 2.12 2.14 13.96
N HIS A 178 3.06 1.28 13.56
CA HIS A 178 2.72 -0.05 13.04
C HIS A 178 1.92 -0.88 14.03
N GLU A 179 2.29 -0.85 15.32
CA GLU A 179 1.58 -1.61 16.34
C GLU A 179 0.18 -1.04 16.62
N THR A 180 0.07 0.29 16.69
CA THR A 180 -1.23 0.96 16.83
C THR A 180 -2.15 0.61 15.66
N TRP A 181 -1.61 0.60 14.43
CA TRP A 181 -2.40 0.21 13.25
C TRP A 181 -2.88 -1.24 13.34
N LEU A 182 -2.03 -2.17 13.74
CA LEU A 182 -2.34 -3.60 13.72
C LEU A 182 -3.18 -4.06 14.92
N ALA A 183 -3.16 -3.33 16.06
CA ALA A 183 -3.69 -3.86 17.31
C ALA A 183 -4.70 -2.96 18.02
N ALA A 184 -4.58 -1.65 17.90
CA ALA A 184 -5.39 -0.72 18.67
C ALA A 184 -6.84 -0.65 18.19
N SER A 185 -7.72 -0.05 19.00
CA SER A 185 -9.09 0.23 18.60
C SER A 185 -9.15 1.11 17.35
N TRP A 186 -10.27 1.11 16.64
CA TRP A 186 -10.45 2.00 15.48
C TRP A 186 -10.36 3.48 15.86
N LYS A 187 -10.79 3.84 17.05
CA LYS A 187 -10.69 5.21 17.58
C LYS A 187 -9.23 5.70 17.64
N GLU A 188 -8.31 4.80 17.98
CA GLU A 188 -6.87 5.09 18.06
C GLU A 188 -6.17 4.97 16.70
N ALA A 189 -6.58 4.01 15.87
CA ALA A 189 -5.98 3.78 14.56
C ALA A 189 -6.46 4.77 13.48
N CYS A 190 -7.70 5.25 13.56
CA CYS A 190 -8.29 6.15 12.57
C CYS A 190 -7.49 7.45 12.35
N PRO A 191 -6.93 8.12 13.38
CA PRO A 191 -6.10 9.31 13.20
C PRO A 191 -4.84 9.07 12.35
N LEU A 192 -4.36 7.84 12.24
CA LEU A 192 -3.21 7.48 11.40
C LEU A 192 -3.54 7.54 9.90
N VAL A 193 -4.83 7.62 9.52
CA VAL A 193 -5.25 7.80 8.13
C VAL A 193 -5.08 9.27 7.73
N ALA A 194 -3.85 9.70 7.68
CA ALA A 194 -3.45 11.09 7.44
C ALA A 194 -2.35 11.18 6.36
N PRO A 195 -2.17 12.37 5.75
CA PRO A 195 -1.09 12.60 4.81
C PRO A 195 0.29 12.45 5.47
N PHE A 196 1.16 11.65 4.89
CA PHE A 196 2.55 11.54 5.34
C PHE A 196 3.31 12.86 5.06
N PRO A 197 4.21 13.31 5.96
CA PRO A 197 4.92 14.57 5.80
C PRO A 197 5.73 14.64 4.50
N SER A 198 5.51 15.69 3.71
CA SER A 198 6.13 15.83 2.38
C SER A 198 7.65 15.95 2.40
N GLN A 199 8.24 16.47 3.49
CA GLN A 199 9.69 16.58 3.68
C GLN A 199 10.38 15.23 3.86
N HIS A 200 9.64 14.20 4.23
CA HIS A 200 10.16 12.83 4.37
C HIS A 200 9.90 11.97 3.12
N MET A 201 9.50 12.61 2.02
CA MET A 201 9.23 11.93 0.75
C MET A 201 10.06 12.52 -0.38
N ALA A 202 10.39 11.69 -1.36
CA ALA A 202 11.09 12.10 -2.58
C ALA A 202 10.45 11.51 -3.83
N ARG A 203 10.71 12.17 -4.96
CA ARG A 203 10.55 11.56 -6.28
C ARG A 203 11.76 10.68 -6.53
N LEU A 204 11.51 9.51 -7.08
CA LEU A 204 12.54 8.52 -7.40
C LEU A 204 12.74 8.50 -8.92
N PRO A 205 13.78 9.19 -9.43
CA PRO A 205 14.11 9.16 -10.85
C PRO A 205 14.69 7.80 -11.24
N GLY A 206 14.55 7.42 -12.50
CA GLY A 206 15.19 6.23 -13.05
C GLY A 206 14.50 4.90 -12.77
N ILE A 207 13.38 4.88 -12.07
CA ILE A 207 12.58 3.66 -11.96
C ILE A 207 11.79 3.48 -13.26
N PRO A 208 11.93 2.31 -13.97
CA PRO A 208 11.19 2.05 -15.20
C PRO A 208 9.68 2.19 -14.99
N SER A 209 9.01 2.81 -15.95
CA SER A 209 7.58 3.13 -15.86
C SER A 209 6.68 1.91 -16.04
N GLU A 210 7.19 0.84 -16.62
CA GLU A 210 6.45 -0.40 -16.89
C GLU A 210 7.20 -1.61 -16.33
N PRO A 211 6.46 -2.64 -15.86
CA PRO A 211 7.09 -3.92 -15.58
C PRO A 211 7.70 -4.44 -16.87
N SER A 212 8.96 -4.82 -16.83
CA SER A 212 9.57 -5.58 -17.92
C SER A 212 8.74 -6.85 -18.10
N GLY A 213 8.11 -7.01 -19.26
CA GLY A 213 7.27 -8.14 -19.61
C GLY A 213 8.01 -9.49 -19.61
#